data_c0e6e9f04a8734aa9fde9df446ddb7a6
#
_entry.id   c0e6e9f04a8734aa9fde9df446ddb7a6
#
_cell.length_a   1.000
_cell.length_b   1.000
_cell.length_c   1.000
_cell.angle_alpha   90.00
_cell.angle_beta   90.00
_cell.angle_gamma   90.00
#
_symmetry.space_group_name_H-M   'P 1'
#
loop_
_entity.id
_entity.type
_entity.pdbx_description
1 polymer ?
#
loop_
_entity_poly.entity_id
_entity_poly.type
_entity_poly.pdbx_seq_one_letter_code
_entity_poly.pdbx_strand_id
1 'polypeptide(L)'
;MNALELTGRARTHVIEVPELGCSVHRDVVAPLLDLAAAARAEAGIELSVVSAFRDFGRQCDIWNAKWRGERALLDRSGRPLAAQGLDTDARIDAILAWSALPGASRHHWGTDLDVIDRAALPSGYRPQLVPQEYEPGGAFGRLRAWLAASIGRFGFYRPYSRDLGGVQPEPWHLSHAATARPACAALTVEVMAEAIGSAEIEGRARLLERMADIRARFVAVA
;
A
#
# COMPACT_ATOMS: atom_id res chain seq x y z
N MET A 1 16.19 -5.57 -6.77
CA MET A 1 16.31 -4.99 -5.40
C MET A 1 17.01 -5.98 -4.48
N ASN A 2 17.88 -5.49 -3.60
CA ASN A 2 18.50 -6.30 -2.54
C ASN A 2 17.58 -6.37 -1.29
N ALA A 3 17.95 -7.16 -0.27
CA ALA A 3 17.13 -7.36 0.93
C ALA A 3 16.80 -6.06 1.71
N LEU A 4 17.74 -5.11 1.76
CA LEU A 4 17.52 -3.83 2.42
C LEU A 4 16.53 -2.95 1.65
N GLU A 5 16.59 -2.96 0.32
CA GLU A 5 15.64 -2.26 -0.54
C GLU A 5 14.25 -2.89 -0.47
N LEU A 6 14.17 -4.23 -0.53
CA LEU A 6 12.90 -4.97 -0.44
C LEU A 6 12.15 -4.71 0.86
N THR A 7 12.90 -4.50 1.94
CA THR A 7 12.33 -4.29 3.28
C THR A 7 12.19 -2.81 3.67
N GLY A 8 12.52 -1.87 2.77
CA GLY A 8 12.45 -0.43 3.03
C GLY A 8 13.52 0.11 3.97
N ARG A 9 14.58 -0.66 4.23
CA ARG A 9 15.73 -0.26 5.06
C ARG A 9 16.79 0.51 4.26
N ALA A 10 16.73 0.45 2.94
CA ALA A 10 17.49 1.30 2.03
C ALA A 10 16.54 1.94 1.01
N ARG A 11 16.97 3.07 0.43
CA ARG A 11 16.21 3.81 -0.58
C ARG A 11 16.99 4.04 -1.88
N THR A 12 18.01 3.22 -2.15
CA THR A 12 18.92 3.39 -3.29
C THR A 12 18.26 3.10 -4.65
N HIS A 13 17.11 2.42 -4.64
CA HIS A 13 16.30 2.09 -5.81
C HIS A 13 15.27 3.16 -6.18
N VAL A 14 15.00 4.13 -5.28
CA VAL A 14 13.97 5.16 -5.51
C VAL A 14 14.59 6.53 -5.81
N ILE A 15 13.86 7.31 -6.60
CA ILE A 15 14.20 8.70 -6.94
C ILE A 15 12.97 9.59 -6.73
N GLU A 16 13.21 10.88 -6.54
CA GLU A 16 12.15 11.87 -6.41
C GLU A 16 11.53 12.21 -7.76
N VAL A 17 10.22 12.42 -7.76
CA VAL A 17 9.41 12.91 -8.88
C VAL A 17 8.77 14.22 -8.43
N PRO A 18 9.45 15.37 -8.60
CA PRO A 18 9.00 16.66 -8.07
C PRO A 18 7.61 17.05 -8.58
N GLU A 19 7.28 16.72 -9.82
CA GLU A 19 6.00 17.02 -10.48
C GLU A 19 4.81 16.40 -9.75
N LEU A 20 5.04 15.30 -9.05
CA LEU A 20 4.01 14.56 -8.31
C LEU A 20 4.24 14.57 -6.80
N GLY A 21 5.32 15.22 -6.34
CA GLY A 21 5.66 15.35 -4.92
C GLY A 21 5.91 14.01 -4.21
N CYS A 22 6.43 13.00 -4.91
CA CYS A 22 6.62 11.66 -4.36
C CYS A 22 7.97 11.06 -4.75
N SER A 23 8.36 9.97 -4.08
CA SER A 23 9.51 9.15 -4.46
C SER A 23 9.04 7.78 -4.92
N VAL A 24 9.54 7.30 -6.05
CA VAL A 24 9.19 6.00 -6.63
C VAL A 24 10.43 5.26 -7.13
N HIS A 25 10.30 3.96 -7.40
CA HIS A 25 11.34 3.21 -8.09
C HIS A 25 11.68 3.88 -9.43
N ARG A 26 12.97 3.92 -9.78
CA ARG A 26 13.44 4.61 -11.00
C ARG A 26 12.71 4.18 -12.29
N ASP A 27 12.36 2.90 -12.39
CA ASP A 27 11.67 2.33 -13.56
C ASP A 27 10.15 2.65 -13.58
N VAL A 28 9.62 3.25 -12.51
CA VAL A 28 8.21 3.62 -12.38
C VAL A 28 7.96 5.07 -12.80
N VAL A 29 9.01 5.89 -12.89
CA VAL A 29 8.88 7.33 -13.15
C VAL A 29 8.18 7.61 -14.48
N ALA A 30 8.71 7.10 -15.59
CA ALA A 30 8.12 7.33 -16.90
C ALA A 30 6.67 6.78 -17.00
N PRO A 31 6.38 5.50 -16.63
CA PRO A 31 5.02 4.99 -16.61
C PRO A 31 4.05 5.83 -15.75
N LEU A 32 4.52 6.37 -14.62
CA LEU A 32 3.68 7.18 -13.74
C LEU A 32 3.37 8.56 -14.34
N LEU A 33 4.35 9.21 -14.94
CA LEU A 33 4.15 10.49 -15.63
C LEU A 33 3.21 10.32 -16.84
N ASP A 34 3.38 9.26 -17.62
CA ASP A 34 2.50 8.95 -18.75
C ASP A 34 1.06 8.67 -18.28
N LEU A 35 0.90 7.93 -17.18
CA LEU A 35 -0.41 7.68 -16.56
C LEU A 35 -1.08 8.98 -16.14
N ALA A 36 -0.35 9.88 -15.48
CA ALA A 36 -0.87 11.16 -15.01
C ALA A 36 -1.26 12.08 -16.18
N ALA A 37 -0.42 12.13 -17.22
CA ALA A 37 -0.70 12.91 -18.44
C ALA A 37 -1.95 12.40 -19.17
N ALA A 38 -2.10 11.09 -19.32
CA ALA A 38 -3.27 10.47 -19.95
C ALA A 38 -4.54 10.68 -19.12
N ALA A 39 -4.49 10.56 -17.79
CA ALA A 39 -5.61 10.83 -16.90
C ALA A 39 -6.16 12.24 -17.08
N ARG A 40 -5.26 13.22 -17.20
CA ARG A 40 -5.60 14.61 -17.43
C ARG A 40 -6.19 14.83 -18.82
N ALA A 41 -5.55 14.30 -19.86
CA ALA A 41 -5.96 14.52 -21.24
C ALA A 41 -7.30 13.82 -21.59
N GLU A 42 -7.49 12.58 -21.14
CA GLU A 42 -8.62 11.74 -21.51
C GLU A 42 -9.86 11.97 -20.62
N ALA A 43 -9.66 12.32 -19.34
CA ALA A 43 -10.75 12.37 -18.37
C ALA A 43 -10.78 13.67 -17.52
N GLY A 44 -9.84 14.60 -17.72
CA GLY A 44 -9.74 15.80 -16.87
C GLY A 44 -9.42 15.48 -15.40
N ILE A 45 -8.82 14.32 -15.14
CA ILE A 45 -8.45 13.86 -13.80
C ILE A 45 -7.08 14.45 -13.44
N GLU A 46 -6.98 15.07 -12.30
CA GLU A 46 -5.73 15.56 -11.73
C GLU A 46 -5.13 14.50 -10.80
N LEU A 47 -4.45 13.50 -11.39
CA LEU A 47 -3.87 12.40 -10.63
C LEU A 47 -2.87 12.93 -9.60
N SER A 48 -3.11 12.67 -8.33
CA SER A 48 -2.22 13.01 -7.23
C SER A 48 -1.85 11.77 -6.44
N VAL A 49 -0.56 11.63 -6.14
CA VAL A 49 -0.03 10.51 -5.34
C VAL A 49 -0.01 10.93 -3.88
N VAL A 50 -0.77 10.25 -3.05
CA VAL A 50 -0.86 10.54 -1.59
C VAL A 50 0.02 9.64 -0.75
N SER A 51 0.45 8.51 -1.31
CA SER A 51 1.46 7.61 -0.73
C SER A 51 2.21 6.91 -1.86
N ALA A 52 3.55 6.89 -1.76
CA ALA A 52 4.42 6.15 -2.68
C ALA A 52 5.46 5.39 -1.87
N PHE A 53 6.76 5.64 -2.07
CA PHE A 53 7.79 5.00 -1.25
C PHE A 53 7.57 5.30 0.23
N ARG A 54 7.68 4.25 1.03
CA ARG A 54 7.61 4.31 2.49
C ARG A 54 8.75 3.48 3.07
N ASP A 55 9.58 4.08 3.90
CA ASP A 55 10.67 3.39 4.55
C ASP A 55 10.20 2.46 5.69
N PHE A 56 11.11 1.61 6.15
CA PHE A 56 10.86 0.63 7.20
C PHE A 56 10.43 1.29 8.52
N GLY A 57 11.14 2.35 8.95
CA GLY A 57 10.86 3.05 10.21
C GLY A 57 9.45 3.63 10.22
N ARG A 58 9.06 4.32 9.14
CA ARG A 58 7.71 4.85 9.00
C ARG A 58 6.63 3.77 9.06
N GLN A 59 6.90 2.58 8.50
CA GLN A 59 5.95 1.47 8.58
C GLN A 59 5.88 0.88 9.99
N CYS A 60 6.99 0.84 10.74
CA CYS A 60 6.99 0.46 12.15
C CYS A 60 6.15 1.42 13.00
N ASP A 61 6.26 2.74 12.76
CA ASP A 61 5.43 3.73 13.45
C ASP A 61 3.93 3.48 13.21
N ILE A 62 3.55 3.21 11.96
CA ILE A 62 2.16 2.91 11.61
C ILE A 62 1.68 1.64 12.30
N TRP A 63 2.48 0.58 12.26
CA TRP A 63 2.17 -0.70 12.90
C TRP A 63 1.98 -0.56 14.41
N ASN A 64 2.97 0.01 15.08
CA ASN A 64 2.97 0.17 16.53
C ASN A 64 1.83 1.09 17.01
N ALA A 65 1.54 2.18 16.28
CA ALA A 65 0.42 3.06 16.59
C ALA A 65 -0.94 2.35 16.45
N LYS A 66 -1.11 1.49 15.43
CA LYS A 66 -2.30 0.65 15.29
C LYS A 66 -2.37 -0.40 16.40
N TRP A 67 -1.26 -1.03 16.73
CA TRP A 67 -1.20 -2.03 17.79
C TRP A 67 -1.64 -1.45 19.14
N ARG A 68 -1.20 -0.25 19.47
CA ARG A 68 -1.54 0.45 20.73
C ARG A 68 -2.91 1.13 20.70
N GLY A 69 -3.61 1.14 19.56
CA GLY A 69 -4.90 1.81 19.40
C GLY A 69 -4.80 3.34 19.27
N GLU A 70 -3.62 3.88 19.05
CA GLU A 70 -3.36 5.30 18.75
C GLU A 70 -3.83 5.67 17.33
N ARG A 71 -3.94 4.66 16.46
CA ARG A 71 -4.61 4.71 15.17
C ARG A 71 -5.75 3.70 15.15
N ALA A 72 -6.85 4.08 14.52
CA ALA A 72 -8.02 3.23 14.40
C ALA A 72 -7.68 1.88 13.75
N LEU A 73 -8.15 0.79 14.35
CA LEU A 73 -8.29 -0.50 13.69
C LEU A 73 -9.64 -0.54 12.99
N LEU A 74 -9.69 -1.26 11.88
CA LEU A 74 -10.92 -1.51 11.14
C LEU A 74 -11.19 -3.00 11.05
N ASP A 75 -12.45 -3.39 11.13
CA ASP A 75 -12.86 -4.75 10.79
C ASP A 75 -12.79 -4.94 9.25
N ARG A 76 -13.00 -6.16 8.78
CA ARG A 76 -12.95 -6.45 7.32
C ARG A 76 -14.00 -5.70 6.50
N SER A 77 -15.03 -5.14 7.12
CA SER A 77 -16.04 -4.29 6.48
C SER A 77 -15.68 -2.79 6.50
N GLY A 78 -14.51 -2.43 7.04
CA GLY A 78 -14.05 -1.04 7.14
C GLY A 78 -14.65 -0.27 8.31
N ARG A 79 -15.33 -0.91 9.26
CA ARG A 79 -15.89 -0.25 10.45
C ARG A 79 -14.84 -0.21 11.56
N PRO A 80 -14.86 0.85 12.40
CA PRO A 80 -13.97 0.94 13.54
C PRO A 80 -14.07 -0.28 14.45
N LEU A 81 -12.91 -0.82 14.84
CA LEU A 81 -12.76 -1.97 15.71
C LEU A 81 -11.97 -1.58 16.96
N ALA A 82 -12.53 -1.87 18.15
CA ALA A 82 -11.81 -1.62 19.39
C ALA A 82 -10.62 -2.57 19.54
N ALA A 83 -9.42 -2.00 19.74
CA ALA A 83 -8.21 -2.79 19.94
C ALA A 83 -8.23 -3.54 21.29
N GLN A 84 -8.93 -2.98 22.29
CA GLN A 84 -9.09 -3.59 23.62
C GLN A 84 -9.92 -4.87 23.52
N GLY A 85 -9.41 -5.96 24.09
CA GLY A 85 -10.09 -7.26 24.09
C GLY A 85 -9.78 -8.16 22.91
N LEU A 86 -9.04 -7.68 21.90
CA LEU A 86 -8.50 -8.56 20.86
C LEU A 86 -7.32 -9.34 21.41
N ASP A 87 -7.30 -10.65 21.17
CA ASP A 87 -6.11 -11.45 21.35
C ASP A 87 -5.03 -11.04 20.31
N THR A 88 -3.83 -11.56 20.48
CA THR A 88 -2.68 -11.22 19.65
C THR A 88 -2.92 -11.54 18.16
N ASP A 89 -3.52 -12.70 17.86
CA ASP A 89 -3.75 -13.12 16.47
C ASP A 89 -4.83 -12.29 15.79
N ALA A 90 -5.95 -12.06 16.48
CA ALA A 90 -7.02 -11.21 15.97
C ALA A 90 -6.55 -9.77 15.72
N ARG A 91 -5.67 -9.24 16.60
CA ARG A 91 -5.06 -7.91 16.43
C ARG A 91 -4.13 -7.86 15.23
N ILE A 92 -3.25 -8.85 15.05
CA ILE A 92 -2.39 -8.98 13.88
C ILE A 92 -3.22 -8.99 12.60
N ASP A 93 -4.24 -9.86 12.53
CA ASP A 93 -5.08 -10.01 11.34
C ASP A 93 -5.89 -8.72 11.05
N ALA A 94 -6.39 -8.03 12.06
CA ALA A 94 -7.08 -6.75 11.91
C ALA A 94 -6.16 -5.65 11.35
N ILE A 95 -4.90 -5.60 11.81
CA ILE A 95 -3.92 -4.65 11.27
C ILE A 95 -3.59 -5.01 9.83
N LEU A 96 -3.29 -6.29 9.55
CA LEU A 96 -2.87 -6.76 8.23
C LEU A 96 -3.96 -6.65 7.16
N ALA A 97 -5.22 -6.62 7.56
CA ALA A 97 -6.33 -6.41 6.62
C ALA A 97 -6.28 -5.06 5.92
N TRP A 98 -5.67 -4.03 6.54
CA TRP A 98 -5.65 -2.63 6.05
C TRP A 98 -4.27 -1.98 6.11
N SER A 99 -3.24 -2.70 6.49
CA SER A 99 -1.89 -2.15 6.65
C SER A 99 -0.84 -3.25 6.57
N ALA A 100 0.21 -3.03 5.81
CA ALA A 100 1.25 -4.03 5.65
C ALA A 100 2.11 -4.22 6.90
N LEU A 101 2.70 -5.41 7.05
CA LEU A 101 3.78 -5.66 8.01
C LEU A 101 5.01 -4.82 7.65
N PRO A 102 5.71 -4.20 8.62
CA PRO A 102 7.02 -3.60 8.37
C PRO A 102 8.00 -4.61 7.76
N GLY A 103 8.71 -4.19 6.71
CA GLY A 103 9.57 -5.06 5.93
C GLY A 103 8.83 -5.89 4.86
N ALA A 104 7.49 -5.82 4.82
CA ALA A 104 6.69 -6.52 3.82
C ALA A 104 5.67 -5.61 3.10
N SER A 105 5.78 -4.31 3.28
CA SER A 105 4.97 -3.34 2.55
C SER A 105 5.45 -3.21 1.11
N ARG A 106 4.52 -3.27 0.16
CA ARG A 106 4.80 -3.04 -1.26
C ARG A 106 5.29 -1.61 -1.51
N HIS A 107 4.90 -0.65 -0.67
CA HIS A 107 5.41 0.72 -0.70
C HIS A 107 6.92 0.81 -0.43
N HIS A 108 7.56 -0.19 0.19
CA HIS A 108 9.01 -0.24 0.36
C HIS A 108 9.74 -0.34 -0.99
N TRP A 109 9.10 -0.94 -2.00
CA TRP A 109 9.67 -1.13 -3.33
C TRP A 109 9.63 0.13 -4.19
N GLY A 110 8.84 1.14 -3.78
CA GLY A 110 8.60 2.33 -4.60
C GLY A 110 7.83 2.04 -5.89
N THR A 111 7.21 0.87 -5.99
CA THR A 111 6.45 0.40 -7.16
C THR A 111 4.95 0.58 -6.99
N ASP A 112 4.53 0.86 -5.76
CA ASP A 112 3.13 0.90 -5.34
C ASP A 112 2.75 2.30 -4.89
N LEU A 113 1.56 2.73 -5.29
CA LEU A 113 1.09 4.11 -5.21
C LEU A 113 -0.36 4.14 -4.73
N ASP A 114 -0.66 5.03 -3.79
CA ASP A 114 -2.04 5.38 -3.45
C ASP A 114 -2.39 6.69 -4.14
N VAL A 115 -3.45 6.69 -4.95
CA VAL A 115 -3.78 7.81 -5.84
C VAL A 115 -5.19 8.34 -5.63
N ILE A 116 -5.34 9.65 -5.80
CA ILE A 116 -6.62 10.39 -5.76
C ILE A 116 -6.75 11.27 -7.00
N ASP A 117 -7.95 11.78 -7.25
CA ASP A 117 -8.19 12.88 -8.17
C ASP A 117 -8.25 14.19 -7.37
N ARG A 118 -7.19 15.01 -7.47
CA ARG A 118 -7.12 16.28 -6.74
C ARG A 118 -8.19 17.28 -7.19
N ALA A 119 -8.55 17.26 -8.47
CA ALA A 119 -9.59 18.16 -9.00
C ALA A 119 -11.00 17.82 -8.47
N ALA A 120 -11.21 16.59 -7.99
CA ALA A 120 -12.49 16.15 -7.44
C ALA A 120 -12.64 16.41 -5.93
N LEU A 121 -11.60 16.94 -5.26
CA LEU A 121 -11.65 17.20 -3.82
C LEU A 121 -12.54 18.39 -3.49
N PRO A 122 -13.57 18.22 -2.67
CA PRO A 122 -14.31 19.35 -2.10
C PRO A 122 -13.38 20.23 -1.24
N SER A 123 -13.67 21.53 -1.18
CA SER A 123 -12.90 22.46 -0.35
C SER A 123 -12.84 21.98 1.10
N GLY A 124 -11.62 21.89 1.65
CA GLY A 124 -11.39 21.45 3.04
C GLY A 124 -11.51 19.94 3.28
N TYR A 125 -11.87 19.16 2.27
CA TYR A 125 -11.95 17.71 2.41
C TYR A 125 -10.56 17.07 2.47
N ARG A 126 -10.38 16.11 3.39
CA ARG A 126 -9.18 15.30 3.50
C ARG A 126 -9.50 13.86 3.09
N PRO A 127 -8.85 13.31 2.05
CA PRO A 127 -9.04 11.92 1.65
C PRO A 127 -8.76 10.96 2.82
N GLN A 128 -9.64 9.98 2.97
CA GLN A 128 -9.52 8.96 4.01
C GLN A 128 -8.94 7.64 3.46
N LEU A 129 -8.89 7.49 2.11
CA LEU A 129 -8.57 6.25 1.42
C LEU A 129 -9.46 5.10 1.91
N VAL A 130 -10.75 5.31 1.78
CA VAL A 130 -11.78 4.29 2.08
C VAL A 130 -12.54 3.93 0.79
N PRO A 131 -13.02 2.67 0.66
CA PRO A 131 -13.70 2.23 -0.56
C PRO A 131 -14.84 3.14 -1.02
N GLN A 132 -15.59 3.72 -0.08
CA GLN A 132 -16.75 4.58 -0.35
C GLN A 132 -16.39 5.84 -1.15
N GLU A 133 -15.17 6.38 -0.99
CA GLU A 133 -14.70 7.52 -1.78
C GLU A 133 -14.55 7.16 -3.27
N TYR A 134 -14.37 5.88 -3.58
CA TYR A 134 -14.13 5.36 -4.95
C TYR A 134 -15.36 4.67 -5.55
N GLU A 135 -16.48 4.60 -4.85
CA GLU A 135 -17.75 4.08 -5.37
C GLU A 135 -18.42 5.05 -6.36
N PRO A 136 -19.36 4.57 -7.18
CA PRO A 136 -20.18 5.47 -8.00
C PRO A 136 -20.85 6.53 -7.12
N GLY A 137 -20.58 7.81 -7.42
CA GLY A 137 -21.05 8.95 -6.60
C GLY A 137 -20.10 9.39 -5.50
N GLY A 138 -19.07 8.62 -5.16
CA GLY A 138 -17.97 9.05 -4.29
C GLY A 138 -17.04 10.03 -5.00
N ALA A 139 -16.24 10.78 -4.23
CA ALA A 139 -15.34 11.82 -4.74
C ALA A 139 -14.41 11.29 -5.86
N PHE A 140 -13.94 10.06 -5.75
CA PHE A 140 -12.99 9.45 -6.69
C PHE A 140 -13.62 8.37 -7.58
N GLY A 141 -14.95 8.33 -7.71
CA GLY A 141 -15.64 7.35 -8.56
C GLY A 141 -15.25 7.44 -10.03
N ARG A 142 -15.07 8.67 -10.57
CA ARG A 142 -14.55 8.88 -11.93
C ARG A 142 -13.12 8.37 -12.10
N LEU A 143 -12.25 8.66 -11.15
CA LEU A 143 -10.87 8.15 -11.13
C LEU A 143 -10.88 6.62 -11.16
N ARG A 144 -11.65 5.96 -10.29
CA ARG A 144 -11.74 4.49 -10.26
C ARG A 144 -12.18 3.90 -11.59
N ALA A 145 -13.19 4.50 -12.22
CA ALA A 145 -13.69 4.03 -13.51
C ALA A 145 -12.64 4.17 -14.62
N TRP A 146 -11.96 5.31 -14.69
CA TRP A 146 -10.90 5.54 -15.67
C TRP A 146 -9.70 4.61 -15.42
N LEU A 147 -9.26 4.46 -14.17
CA LEU A 147 -8.17 3.53 -13.82
C LEU A 147 -8.51 2.09 -14.24
N ALA A 148 -9.75 1.64 -14.03
CA ALA A 148 -10.16 0.28 -14.39
C ALA A 148 -9.99 -0.01 -15.89
N ALA A 149 -10.16 1.00 -16.74
CA ALA A 149 -10.04 0.87 -18.20
C ALA A 149 -8.60 1.12 -18.70
N SER A 150 -7.78 1.86 -17.97
CA SER A 150 -6.58 2.49 -18.53
C SER A 150 -5.26 2.03 -17.95
N ILE A 151 -5.18 1.64 -16.67
CA ILE A 151 -3.89 1.43 -15.97
C ILE A 151 -3.01 0.37 -16.62
N GLY A 152 -3.60 -0.67 -17.24
CA GLY A 152 -2.85 -1.73 -17.93
C GLY A 152 -1.99 -1.21 -19.09
N ARG A 153 -2.40 -0.11 -19.74
CA ARG A 153 -1.66 0.54 -20.84
C ARG A 153 -0.30 1.09 -20.38
N PHE A 154 -0.21 1.41 -19.09
CA PHE A 154 0.98 1.98 -18.45
C PHE A 154 1.72 0.98 -17.56
N GLY A 155 1.40 -0.32 -17.68
CA GLY A 155 2.03 -1.38 -16.90
C GLY A 155 1.59 -1.47 -15.44
N PHE A 156 0.55 -0.73 -15.04
CA PHE A 156 0.01 -0.82 -13.68
C PHE A 156 -1.14 -1.82 -13.57
N TYR A 157 -1.34 -2.34 -12.38
CA TYR A 157 -2.47 -3.17 -11.98
C TYR A 157 -2.88 -2.85 -10.54
N ARG A 158 -4.00 -3.41 -10.09
CA ARG A 158 -4.48 -3.30 -8.71
C ARG A 158 -4.26 -4.63 -7.98
N PRO A 159 -3.26 -4.72 -7.08
CA PRO A 159 -2.98 -5.95 -6.35
C PRO A 159 -4.14 -6.34 -5.42
N TYR A 160 -4.84 -5.36 -4.89
CA TYR A 160 -5.95 -5.53 -3.95
C TYR A 160 -7.29 -5.20 -4.61
N SER A 161 -7.59 -5.83 -5.75
CA SER A 161 -8.82 -5.58 -6.53
C SER A 161 -10.05 -6.27 -5.94
N ARG A 162 -9.85 -7.35 -5.16
CA ARG A 162 -10.88 -8.16 -4.52
C ARG A 162 -10.37 -8.76 -3.22
N ASP A 163 -11.30 -9.10 -2.31
CA ASP A 163 -10.95 -9.85 -1.08
C ASP A 163 -10.57 -11.29 -1.41
N LEU A 164 -9.34 -11.67 -1.10
CA LEU A 164 -8.79 -13.03 -1.22
C LEU A 164 -8.47 -13.65 0.14
N GLY A 165 -9.02 -13.10 1.23
CA GLY A 165 -8.75 -13.54 2.60
C GLY A 165 -7.53 -12.88 3.25
N GLY A 166 -6.83 -12.01 2.53
CA GLY A 166 -5.69 -11.20 2.98
C GLY A 166 -6.06 -9.73 3.16
N VAL A 167 -5.31 -8.85 2.47
CA VAL A 167 -5.57 -7.42 2.42
C VAL A 167 -6.94 -7.14 1.82
N GLN A 168 -7.66 -6.18 2.37
CA GLN A 168 -8.95 -5.75 1.87
C GLN A 168 -8.83 -5.03 0.52
N PRO A 169 -9.92 -4.97 -0.28
CA PRO A 169 -9.90 -4.24 -1.53
C PRO A 169 -9.56 -2.76 -1.36
N GLU A 170 -8.54 -2.31 -2.09
CA GLU A 170 -8.03 -0.95 -2.09
C GLU A 170 -8.11 -0.35 -3.51
N PRO A 171 -9.21 0.33 -3.86
CA PRO A 171 -9.39 0.87 -5.21
C PRO A 171 -8.41 1.99 -5.58
N TRP A 172 -7.76 2.59 -4.60
CA TRP A 172 -6.72 3.63 -4.74
C TRP A 172 -5.34 3.08 -5.03
N HIS A 173 -5.08 1.81 -4.69
CA HIS A 173 -3.74 1.22 -4.69
C HIS A 173 -3.38 0.66 -6.06
N LEU A 174 -2.34 1.21 -6.65
CA LEU A 174 -1.76 0.79 -7.93
C LEU A 174 -0.38 0.21 -7.74
N SER A 175 -0.02 -0.76 -8.54
CA SER A 175 1.30 -1.40 -8.53
C SER A 175 1.84 -1.54 -9.96
N HIS A 176 3.11 -1.18 -10.18
CA HIS A 176 3.77 -1.35 -11.48
C HIS A 176 4.27 -2.78 -11.66
N ALA A 177 3.62 -3.54 -12.54
CA ALA A 177 3.75 -5.00 -12.64
C ALA A 177 5.19 -5.47 -12.92
N ALA A 178 5.89 -4.82 -13.86
CA ALA A 178 7.22 -5.26 -14.30
C ALA A 178 8.25 -5.19 -13.18
N THR A 179 8.11 -4.24 -12.25
CA THR A 179 9.05 -4.04 -11.13
C THR A 179 8.57 -4.71 -9.84
N ALA A 180 7.27 -4.67 -9.56
CA ALA A 180 6.71 -5.20 -8.33
C ALA A 180 6.69 -6.74 -8.26
N ARG A 181 6.44 -7.43 -9.38
CA ARG A 181 6.39 -8.90 -9.39
C ARG A 181 7.72 -9.54 -9.03
N PRO A 182 8.88 -9.12 -9.60
CA PRO A 182 10.18 -9.63 -9.17
C PRO A 182 10.48 -9.30 -7.69
N ALA A 183 10.11 -8.12 -7.21
CA ALA A 183 10.27 -7.74 -5.81
C ALA A 183 9.46 -8.65 -4.87
N CYS A 184 8.19 -8.90 -5.20
CA CYS A 184 7.34 -9.81 -4.45
C CYS A 184 7.90 -11.24 -4.41
N ALA A 185 8.42 -11.74 -5.52
CA ALA A 185 9.05 -13.06 -5.59
C ALA A 185 10.32 -13.14 -4.73
N ALA A 186 11.14 -12.08 -4.73
CA ALA A 186 12.39 -12.01 -3.98
C ALA A 186 12.19 -11.80 -2.47
N LEU A 187 11.04 -11.29 -2.04
CA LEU A 187 10.71 -11.08 -0.63
C LEU A 187 10.30 -12.42 0.01
N THR A 188 11.28 -13.20 0.44
CA THR A 188 11.08 -14.52 1.07
C THR A 188 10.70 -14.40 2.55
N VAL A 189 10.26 -15.51 3.16
CA VAL A 189 9.98 -15.59 4.61
C VAL A 189 11.21 -15.21 5.43
N GLU A 190 12.40 -15.66 5.00
CA GLU A 190 13.66 -15.41 5.68
C GLU A 190 14.01 -13.91 5.66
N VAL A 191 13.87 -13.25 4.51
CA VAL A 191 14.10 -11.80 4.36
C VAL A 191 13.13 -11.00 5.24
N MET A 192 11.86 -11.40 5.30
CA MET A 192 10.87 -10.76 6.16
C MET A 192 11.18 -10.99 7.65
N ALA A 193 11.53 -12.22 8.04
CA ALA A 193 11.86 -12.57 9.41
C ALA A 193 13.12 -11.84 9.91
N GLU A 194 14.16 -11.75 9.07
CA GLU A 194 15.37 -10.98 9.37
C GLU A 194 15.04 -9.48 9.56
N ALA A 195 14.18 -8.94 8.71
CA ALA A 195 13.80 -7.53 8.79
C ALA A 195 13.15 -7.16 10.13
N ILE A 196 12.29 -8.01 10.68
CA ILE A 196 11.62 -7.71 11.95
C ILE A 196 12.35 -8.30 13.17
N GLY A 197 13.29 -9.22 12.99
CA GLY A 197 13.97 -9.93 14.08
C GLY A 197 14.67 -9.01 15.07
N SER A 198 15.26 -7.91 14.60
CA SER A 198 15.94 -6.90 15.39
C SER A 198 15.14 -5.60 15.55
N ALA A 199 13.90 -5.53 15.05
CA ALA A 199 13.09 -4.31 15.08
C ALA A 199 12.30 -4.18 16.39
N GLU A 200 12.09 -2.94 16.82
CA GLU A 200 11.16 -2.61 17.90
C GLU A 200 9.73 -2.56 17.34
N ILE A 201 9.13 -3.74 17.19
CA ILE A 201 7.80 -3.93 16.64
C ILE A 201 6.94 -4.73 17.64
N GLU A 202 5.74 -4.23 17.89
CA GLU A 202 4.77 -4.87 18.76
C GLU A 202 4.29 -6.20 18.18
N GLY A 203 4.12 -7.21 19.04
CA GLY A 203 3.71 -8.56 18.64
C GLY A 203 4.79 -9.38 17.93
N ARG A 204 6.07 -8.94 17.94
CA ARG A 204 7.19 -9.53 17.18
C ARG A 204 7.30 -11.05 17.28
N ALA A 205 7.24 -11.60 18.49
CA ALA A 205 7.38 -13.05 18.67
C ALA A 205 6.32 -13.82 17.88
N ARG A 206 5.06 -13.39 17.97
CA ARG A 206 3.95 -14.02 17.26
C ARG A 206 4.00 -13.79 15.75
N LEU A 207 4.49 -12.64 15.31
CA LEU A 207 4.72 -12.35 13.89
C LEU A 207 5.75 -13.30 13.29
N LEU A 208 6.85 -13.57 14.00
CA LEU A 208 7.89 -14.52 13.55
C LEU A 208 7.33 -15.94 13.43
N GLU A 209 6.52 -16.40 14.38
CA GLU A 209 5.86 -17.71 14.31
C GLU A 209 4.90 -17.83 13.12
N ARG A 210 4.23 -16.74 12.75
CA ARG A 210 3.23 -16.70 11.67
C ARG A 210 3.78 -16.24 10.32
N MET A 211 5.09 -16.03 10.18
CA MET A 211 5.68 -15.36 9.01
C MET A 211 5.29 -16.01 7.68
N ALA A 212 5.27 -17.34 7.62
CA ALA A 212 4.88 -18.08 6.41
C ALA A 212 3.40 -17.86 6.05
N ASP A 213 2.50 -17.89 7.03
CA ASP A 213 1.07 -17.60 6.85
C ASP A 213 0.87 -16.14 6.41
N ILE A 214 1.54 -15.20 7.09
CA ILE A 214 1.48 -13.77 6.75
C ILE A 214 1.94 -13.52 5.32
N ARG A 215 3.08 -14.11 4.92
CA ARG A 215 3.55 -13.97 3.54
C ARG A 215 2.55 -14.53 2.54
N ALA A 216 2.02 -15.72 2.78
CA ALA A 216 1.08 -16.36 1.87
C ALA A 216 -0.23 -15.56 1.70
N ARG A 217 -0.78 -15.04 2.81
CA ARG A 217 -2.09 -14.39 2.82
C ARG A 217 -2.06 -12.90 2.49
N PHE A 218 -1.01 -12.18 2.86
CA PHE A 218 -1.00 -10.71 2.81
C PHE A 218 0.06 -10.13 1.87
N VAL A 219 1.01 -10.92 1.39
CA VAL A 219 2.10 -10.42 0.53
C VAL A 219 2.07 -11.06 -0.86
N ALA A 220 1.94 -12.37 -0.94
CA ALA A 220 2.09 -13.12 -2.20
C ALA A 220 0.80 -13.26 -3.03
N VAL A 221 -0.31 -12.71 -2.59
CA VAL A 221 -1.65 -12.86 -3.21
C VAL A 221 -1.99 -11.86 -4.30
N ALA A 222 -1.02 -11.13 -4.83
CA ALA A 222 -1.24 -10.06 -5.80
C ALA A 222 -0.75 -10.41 -7.22
#